data_e6fd526d334de025f75b0e3864d4f107
#
_entry.id   e6fd526d334de025f75b0e3864d4f107
#
_cell.length_a   1.000
_cell.length_b   1.000
_cell.length_c   1.000
_cell.angle_alpha   90.00
_cell.angle_beta   90.00
_cell.angle_gamma   90.00
#
_symmetry.space_group_name_H-M   'P 1'
#
loop_
_entity.id
_entity.type
_entity.pdbx_description
1 polymer ?
#
loop_
_entity_poly.entity_id
_entity_poly.type
_entity_poly.pdbx_seq_one_letter_code
_entity_poly.pdbx_strand_id
1 'polypeptide(L)'
;MTLALTNARVLTPQGWRDDLAVLIEGERIVDLLPVSDERLKSAERQDLHGAMLLPGFIDTQVNGGGGVLFNDTPTVETIRQIGAAHRRFGTTGFLPTLISDSVDTMRAAIAAVEQALVEKVPGVLGIHLEGPYLSPARKGVHDPKYFHAPGSAELAMLCAPHAGVRLLTLAPEQVARESIEVLAAAGLLLCAGHTAADYATTRDALNAGIRGFTHLFNAMTPLGSREPGVVGAALDDAQSWCGLIVDGHHVHPATLRAAIAAKPRGKMLLVTDAMPPVGADHPDFVLNGETITAKDGICQTAQGTLAGSALDMATAVRNTVEMLGLPLDEAARMASTYPADFLGLGASHGRIAAGYYADLIVMNDDYKVTQSWIGGVSNLVANDRDSQRGQSRPKVVE
;
A
#
# COMPACT_ATOMS: atom_id res chain seq x y z
N MET A 1 2.16 -30.31 -1.85
CA MET A 1 3.60 -30.44 -1.51
C MET A 1 3.84 -29.44 -0.40
N THR A 2 4.48 -29.87 0.66
CA THR A 2 4.69 -29.02 1.86
C THR A 2 6.10 -28.45 1.77
N LEU A 3 6.23 -27.11 1.84
CA LEU A 3 7.49 -26.37 1.86
C LEU A 3 7.80 -25.90 3.28
N ALA A 4 9.03 -26.12 3.75
CA ALA A 4 9.53 -25.60 5.01
C ALA A 4 10.61 -24.55 4.78
N LEU A 5 10.34 -23.31 5.14
CA LEU A 5 11.33 -22.23 5.16
C LEU A 5 12.10 -22.31 6.48
N THR A 6 13.40 -22.51 6.40
CA THR A 6 14.28 -22.80 7.53
C THR A 6 15.44 -21.83 7.62
N ASN A 7 16.10 -21.78 8.77
CA ASN A 7 17.29 -20.96 8.98
C ASN A 7 17.02 -19.48 8.63
N ALA A 8 15.97 -18.91 9.22
CA ALA A 8 15.57 -17.52 9.05
C ALA A 8 15.30 -16.88 10.41
N ARG A 9 15.49 -15.58 10.48
CA ARG A 9 14.99 -14.74 11.55
C ARG A 9 13.55 -14.34 11.22
N VAL A 10 12.58 -15.01 11.83
CA VAL A 10 11.15 -14.91 11.50
C VAL A 10 10.47 -13.82 12.34
N LEU A 11 9.79 -12.87 11.70
CA LEU A 11 8.95 -11.89 12.39
C LEU A 11 7.56 -12.47 12.64
N THR A 12 7.33 -12.98 13.83
CA THR A 12 6.02 -13.47 14.29
C THR A 12 5.19 -12.34 14.93
N PRO A 13 3.89 -12.54 15.19
CA PRO A 13 3.08 -11.60 15.96
C PRO A 13 3.67 -11.25 17.34
N GLN A 14 4.40 -12.19 17.96
CA GLN A 14 5.03 -12.03 19.28
C GLN A 14 6.42 -11.39 19.23
N GLY A 15 6.97 -11.19 18.04
CA GLY A 15 8.31 -10.64 17.79
C GLY A 15 9.21 -11.57 17.01
N TRP A 16 10.49 -11.25 16.98
CA TRP A 16 11.49 -12.01 16.25
C TRP A 16 11.77 -13.39 16.87
N ARG A 17 11.89 -14.40 16.02
CA ARG A 17 12.19 -15.80 16.41
C ARG A 17 13.21 -16.39 15.43
N ASP A 18 14.27 -17.01 15.96
CA ASP A 18 15.36 -17.63 15.18
C ASP A 18 15.29 -19.16 15.23
N ASP A 19 14.42 -19.70 16.05
CA ASP A 19 14.28 -21.13 16.38
C ASP A 19 13.11 -21.82 15.63
N LEU A 20 12.48 -21.12 14.69
CA LEU A 20 11.29 -21.60 13.97
C LEU A 20 11.57 -21.87 12.49
N ALA A 21 10.88 -22.89 11.97
CA ALA A 21 10.65 -23.08 10.55
C ALA A 21 9.19 -22.74 10.23
N VAL A 22 8.95 -22.11 9.07
CA VAL A 22 7.61 -21.78 8.59
C VAL A 22 7.20 -22.82 7.58
N LEU A 23 6.12 -23.55 7.89
CA LEU A 23 5.60 -24.63 7.06
C LEU A 23 4.46 -24.11 6.18
N ILE A 24 4.58 -24.30 4.87
CA ILE A 24 3.63 -23.82 3.86
C ILE A 24 3.04 -25.01 3.12
N GLU A 25 1.71 -25.01 2.93
CA GLU A 25 1.00 -25.94 2.08
C GLU A 25 -0.03 -25.21 1.23
N GLY A 26 0.10 -25.31 -0.09
CA GLY A 26 -0.70 -24.51 -1.01
C GLY A 26 -0.54 -23.01 -0.74
N GLU A 27 -1.64 -22.32 -0.54
CA GLU A 27 -1.65 -20.86 -0.34
C GLU A 27 -1.45 -20.45 1.14
N ARG A 28 -1.26 -21.41 2.08
CA ARG A 28 -1.34 -21.11 3.52
C ARG A 28 -0.08 -21.51 4.29
N ILE A 29 0.19 -20.73 5.32
CA ILE A 29 1.07 -21.14 6.41
C ILE A 29 0.29 -22.13 7.27
N VAL A 30 0.73 -23.38 7.30
CA VAL A 30 0.03 -24.40 8.08
C VAL A 30 0.52 -24.50 9.53
N ASP A 31 1.81 -24.21 9.77
CA ASP A 31 2.36 -24.20 11.12
C ASP A 31 3.68 -23.42 11.21
N LEU A 32 4.07 -23.03 12.42
CA LEU A 32 5.38 -22.56 12.79
C LEU A 32 6.00 -23.56 13.76
N LEU A 33 7.02 -24.28 13.30
CA LEU A 33 7.58 -25.42 14.01
C LEU A 33 8.96 -25.11 14.57
N PRO A 34 9.32 -25.62 15.76
CA PRO A 34 10.72 -25.65 16.15
C PRO A 34 11.58 -26.32 15.08
N VAL A 35 12.78 -25.81 14.83
CA VAL A 35 13.68 -26.36 13.79
C VAL A 35 14.05 -27.83 14.01
N SER A 36 13.84 -28.36 15.22
CA SER A 36 14.04 -29.77 15.58
C SER A 36 12.82 -30.67 15.36
N ASP A 37 11.68 -30.13 14.92
CA ASP A 37 10.44 -30.90 14.74
C ASP A 37 10.58 -31.97 13.64
N GLU A 38 10.19 -33.22 13.96
CA GLU A 38 10.28 -34.34 13.05
C GLU A 38 9.47 -34.19 11.77
N ARG A 39 8.37 -33.44 11.78
CA ARG A 39 7.54 -33.14 10.61
C ARG A 39 8.31 -32.43 9.49
N LEU A 40 9.39 -31.72 9.83
CA LEU A 40 10.25 -31.05 8.87
C LEU A 40 11.05 -32.04 7.99
N LYS A 41 11.19 -33.30 8.39
CA LYS A 41 11.92 -34.34 7.62
C LYS A 41 11.19 -34.74 6.33
N SER A 42 9.88 -34.60 6.30
CA SER A 42 9.03 -34.97 5.15
C SER A 42 8.72 -33.77 4.22
N ALA A 43 9.08 -32.54 4.60
CA ALA A 43 8.85 -31.35 3.80
C ALA A 43 10.04 -31.09 2.87
N GLU A 44 9.76 -30.47 1.72
CA GLU A 44 10.78 -29.81 0.92
C GLU A 44 11.34 -28.63 1.73
N ARG A 45 12.67 -28.52 1.83
CA ARG A 45 13.31 -27.50 2.65
C ARG A 45 13.95 -26.44 1.80
N GLN A 46 13.70 -25.18 2.14
CA GLN A 46 14.44 -24.03 1.62
C GLN A 46 15.17 -23.37 2.78
N ASP A 47 16.50 -23.36 2.72
CA ASP A 47 17.36 -22.64 3.64
C ASP A 47 17.40 -21.16 3.27
N LEU A 48 17.07 -20.28 4.20
CA LEU A 48 17.09 -18.82 4.01
C LEU A 48 18.40 -18.17 4.52
N HIS A 49 19.38 -18.98 4.90
CA HIS A 49 20.77 -18.55 5.22
C HIS A 49 20.85 -17.44 6.29
N GLY A 50 19.95 -17.45 7.27
CA GLY A 50 19.92 -16.47 8.35
C GLY A 50 19.24 -15.14 8.00
N ALA A 51 18.67 -15.02 6.79
CA ALA A 51 17.98 -13.81 6.36
C ALA A 51 16.69 -13.56 7.16
N MET A 52 16.21 -12.33 7.14
CA MET A 52 14.95 -11.95 7.77
C MET A 52 13.76 -12.40 6.93
N LEU A 53 12.84 -13.15 7.55
CA LEU A 53 11.56 -13.54 6.97
C LEU A 53 10.45 -12.70 7.61
N LEU A 54 9.80 -11.90 6.78
CA LEU A 54 8.77 -10.93 7.16
C LEU A 54 7.44 -11.28 6.52
N PRO A 55 6.28 -10.87 7.10
CA PRO A 55 5.04 -10.82 6.34
C PRO A 55 5.23 -9.93 5.12
N GLY A 56 4.67 -10.33 3.99
CA GLY A 56 4.65 -9.49 2.80
C GLY A 56 3.94 -8.17 3.03
N PHE A 57 4.40 -7.12 2.36
CA PHE A 57 3.85 -5.78 2.53
C PHE A 57 2.49 -5.63 1.82
N ILE A 58 1.64 -4.79 2.39
CA ILE A 58 0.32 -4.44 1.86
C ILE A 58 0.29 -2.93 1.65
N ASP A 59 0.07 -2.51 0.41
CA ASP A 59 0.01 -1.11 0.03
C ASP A 59 -1.42 -0.73 -0.38
N THR A 60 -2.02 0.21 0.35
CA THR A 60 -3.41 0.61 0.14
C THR A 60 -3.57 1.75 -0.86
N GLN A 61 -2.45 2.27 -1.42
CA GLN A 61 -2.46 3.39 -2.36
C GLN A 61 -1.35 3.25 -3.40
N VAL A 62 -1.70 2.68 -4.57
CA VAL A 62 -0.78 2.41 -5.68
C VAL A 62 -1.41 2.88 -7.00
N ASN A 63 -1.02 4.06 -7.47
CA ASN A 63 -1.57 4.66 -8.69
C ASN A 63 -0.97 4.05 -9.96
N GLY A 64 0.32 3.65 -9.88
CA GLY A 64 1.07 3.10 -11.00
C GLY A 64 2.30 2.32 -10.56
N GLY A 65 3.03 1.82 -11.56
CA GLY A 65 4.27 1.07 -11.39
C GLY A 65 4.64 0.35 -12.69
N GLY A 66 5.94 0.06 -12.86
CA GLY A 66 6.42 -0.60 -14.08
C GLY A 66 6.20 0.21 -15.36
N GLY A 67 6.13 1.53 -15.26
CA GLY A 67 5.94 2.45 -16.39
C GLY A 67 4.49 2.70 -16.78
N VAL A 68 3.49 2.20 -16.04
CA VAL A 68 2.05 2.39 -16.35
C VAL A 68 1.31 3.06 -15.20
N LEU A 69 0.31 3.87 -15.56
CA LEU A 69 -0.65 4.51 -14.65
C LEU A 69 -2.00 3.78 -14.77
N PHE A 70 -2.65 3.48 -13.65
CA PHE A 70 -3.92 2.77 -13.68
C PHE A 70 -5.04 3.59 -14.36
N ASN A 71 -5.04 4.93 -14.20
CA ASN A 71 -5.98 5.82 -14.86
C ASN A 71 -5.95 5.75 -16.38
N ASP A 72 -4.74 5.65 -16.98
CA ASP A 72 -4.60 5.71 -18.43
C ASP A 72 -5.25 4.51 -19.13
N THR A 73 -5.18 3.35 -18.47
CA THR A 73 -5.72 2.10 -19.01
C THR A 73 -6.14 1.18 -17.88
N PRO A 74 -7.34 1.36 -17.30
CA PRO A 74 -7.82 0.55 -16.19
C PRO A 74 -8.24 -0.85 -16.66
N THR A 75 -7.25 -1.74 -16.81
CA THR A 75 -7.40 -3.12 -17.29
C THR A 75 -6.72 -4.12 -16.35
N VAL A 76 -7.10 -5.39 -16.44
CA VAL A 76 -6.45 -6.49 -15.70
C VAL A 76 -4.95 -6.55 -16.00
N GLU A 77 -4.55 -6.30 -17.24
CA GLU A 77 -3.14 -6.34 -17.64
C GLU A 77 -2.33 -5.22 -16.98
N THR A 78 -2.87 -3.99 -16.95
CA THR A 78 -2.26 -2.87 -16.22
C THR A 78 -2.09 -3.21 -14.74
N ILE A 79 -3.10 -3.82 -14.11
CA ILE A 79 -3.04 -4.26 -12.71
C ILE A 79 -1.93 -5.31 -12.51
N ARG A 80 -1.79 -6.29 -13.44
CA ARG A 80 -0.71 -7.28 -13.39
C ARG A 80 0.66 -6.63 -13.47
N GLN A 81 0.84 -5.67 -14.37
CA GLN A 81 2.11 -4.97 -14.57
C GLN A 81 2.49 -4.17 -13.33
N ILE A 82 1.56 -3.42 -12.76
CA ILE A 82 1.74 -2.69 -11.50
C ILE A 82 2.12 -3.65 -10.38
N GLY A 83 1.35 -4.72 -10.17
CA GLY A 83 1.60 -5.72 -9.14
C GLY A 83 2.98 -6.38 -9.27
N ALA A 84 3.38 -6.73 -10.50
CA ALA A 84 4.70 -7.33 -10.77
C ALA A 84 5.85 -6.36 -10.45
N ALA A 85 5.69 -5.07 -10.75
CA ALA A 85 6.68 -4.04 -10.43
C ALA A 85 6.86 -3.88 -8.90
N HIS A 86 5.77 -3.74 -8.16
CA HIS A 86 5.78 -3.56 -6.70
C HIS A 86 6.22 -4.80 -5.93
N ARG A 87 5.94 -6.00 -6.47
CA ARG A 87 6.39 -7.28 -5.88
C ARG A 87 7.90 -7.35 -5.70
N ARG A 88 8.67 -6.73 -6.59
CA ARG A 88 10.15 -6.65 -6.49
C ARG A 88 10.63 -5.97 -5.21
N PHE A 89 9.77 -5.13 -4.62
CA PHE A 89 10.02 -4.36 -3.41
C PHE A 89 9.21 -4.88 -2.21
N GLY A 90 8.71 -6.11 -2.30
CA GLY A 90 8.06 -6.80 -1.19
C GLY A 90 6.58 -6.54 -1.01
N THR A 91 5.93 -5.79 -1.90
CA THR A 91 4.47 -5.66 -1.88
C THR A 91 3.84 -6.96 -2.38
N THR A 92 3.16 -7.66 -1.50
CA THR A 92 2.44 -8.93 -1.77
C THR A 92 0.94 -8.75 -1.77
N GLY A 93 0.46 -7.59 -1.30
CA GLY A 93 -0.94 -7.20 -1.35
C GLY A 93 -1.06 -5.72 -1.69
N PHE A 94 -2.01 -5.33 -2.56
CA PHE A 94 -2.18 -3.92 -2.90
C PHE A 94 -3.59 -3.61 -3.39
N LEU A 95 -3.93 -2.31 -3.34
CA LEU A 95 -5.10 -1.74 -3.98
C LEU A 95 -4.65 -0.89 -5.18
N PRO A 96 -4.89 -1.31 -6.44
CA PRO A 96 -4.78 -0.40 -7.57
C PRO A 96 -5.62 0.85 -7.28
N THR A 97 -5.00 2.02 -7.40
CA THR A 97 -5.63 3.30 -7.05
C THR A 97 -5.99 4.08 -8.30
N LEU A 98 -7.27 4.42 -8.44
CA LEU A 98 -7.76 5.34 -9.46
C LEU A 98 -7.88 6.73 -8.84
N ILE A 99 -7.08 7.69 -9.31
CA ILE A 99 -7.27 9.10 -8.95
C ILE A 99 -8.48 9.66 -9.70
N SER A 100 -8.98 10.84 -9.29
CA SER A 100 -10.18 11.48 -9.86
C SER A 100 -10.22 11.43 -11.38
N ASP A 101 -11.30 10.88 -11.91
CA ASP A 101 -11.55 10.70 -13.34
C ASP A 101 -13.07 10.71 -13.61
N SER A 102 -13.47 10.45 -14.86
CA SER A 102 -14.87 10.33 -15.25
C SER A 102 -15.54 9.13 -14.58
N VAL A 103 -16.86 9.19 -14.45
CA VAL A 103 -17.66 8.07 -13.92
C VAL A 103 -17.49 6.81 -14.77
N ASP A 104 -17.28 6.96 -16.07
CA ASP A 104 -17.07 5.82 -16.98
C ASP A 104 -15.70 5.17 -16.74
N THR A 105 -14.63 5.95 -16.53
CA THR A 105 -13.31 5.43 -16.12
C THR A 105 -13.41 4.75 -14.76
N MET A 106 -14.12 5.35 -13.80
CA MET A 106 -14.33 4.73 -12.48
C MET A 106 -15.04 3.37 -12.61
N ARG A 107 -16.08 3.29 -13.45
CA ARG A 107 -16.78 2.02 -13.72
C ARG A 107 -15.88 0.97 -14.36
N ALA A 108 -15.05 1.39 -15.33
CA ALA A 108 -14.09 0.51 -15.98
C ALA A 108 -13.03 -0.01 -14.98
N ALA A 109 -12.52 0.86 -14.09
CA ALA A 109 -11.54 0.49 -13.07
C ALA A 109 -12.12 -0.51 -12.05
N ILE A 110 -13.36 -0.28 -11.58
CA ILE A 110 -14.05 -1.23 -10.69
C ILE A 110 -14.18 -2.59 -11.40
N ALA A 111 -14.66 -2.63 -12.63
CA ALA A 111 -14.85 -3.86 -13.38
C ALA A 111 -13.51 -4.59 -13.64
N ALA A 112 -12.42 -3.85 -13.93
CA ALA A 112 -11.08 -4.42 -14.12
C ALA A 112 -10.56 -5.07 -12.84
N VAL A 113 -10.77 -4.45 -11.67
CA VAL A 113 -10.36 -5.03 -10.39
C VAL A 113 -11.19 -6.25 -10.02
N GLU A 114 -12.51 -6.21 -10.22
CA GLU A 114 -13.38 -7.37 -10.00
C GLU A 114 -12.96 -8.56 -10.89
N GLN A 115 -12.62 -8.31 -12.16
CA GLN A 115 -12.10 -9.32 -13.06
C GLN A 115 -10.72 -9.83 -12.61
N ALA A 116 -9.84 -8.94 -12.14
CA ALA A 116 -8.52 -9.32 -11.62
C ALA A 116 -8.63 -10.24 -10.38
N LEU A 117 -9.61 -9.99 -9.51
CA LEU A 117 -9.91 -10.87 -8.36
C LEU A 117 -10.44 -12.24 -8.82
N VAL A 118 -11.32 -12.29 -9.82
CA VAL A 118 -11.81 -13.56 -10.41
C VAL A 118 -10.67 -14.36 -11.03
N GLU A 119 -9.76 -13.69 -11.74
CA GLU A 119 -8.58 -14.29 -12.36
C GLU A 119 -7.46 -14.60 -11.35
N LYS A 120 -7.65 -14.27 -10.09
CA LYS A 120 -6.65 -14.42 -9.02
C LYS A 120 -5.30 -13.77 -9.37
N VAL A 121 -5.36 -12.54 -9.87
CA VAL A 121 -4.14 -11.75 -10.13
C VAL A 121 -3.37 -11.61 -8.81
N PRO A 122 -2.09 -12.01 -8.75
CA PRO A 122 -1.33 -12.05 -7.51
C PRO A 122 -1.29 -10.69 -6.81
N GLY A 123 -1.66 -10.67 -5.53
CA GLY A 123 -1.57 -9.50 -4.66
C GLY A 123 -2.73 -8.51 -4.76
N VAL A 124 -3.68 -8.67 -5.67
CA VAL A 124 -4.85 -7.78 -5.74
C VAL A 124 -5.79 -8.07 -4.58
N LEU A 125 -6.04 -7.06 -3.73
CA LEU A 125 -6.93 -7.18 -2.56
C LEU A 125 -8.26 -6.44 -2.73
N GLY A 126 -8.36 -5.58 -3.73
CA GLY A 126 -9.51 -4.73 -4.00
C GLY A 126 -9.12 -3.49 -4.78
N ILE A 127 -9.88 -2.39 -4.66
CA ILE A 127 -9.64 -1.12 -5.33
C ILE A 127 -9.59 0.02 -4.33
N HIS A 128 -8.75 1.03 -4.60
CA HIS A 128 -8.82 2.35 -4.00
C HIS A 128 -9.31 3.37 -5.04
N LEU A 129 -10.41 4.03 -4.75
CA LEU A 129 -10.92 5.17 -5.52
C LEU A 129 -10.54 6.45 -4.78
N GLU A 130 -9.59 7.21 -5.31
CA GLU A 130 -9.18 8.49 -4.74
C GLU A 130 -9.92 9.65 -5.41
N GLY A 131 -11.06 9.98 -4.86
CA GLY A 131 -12.02 10.91 -5.45
C GLY A 131 -13.03 10.20 -6.37
N PRO A 132 -13.80 10.97 -7.18
CA PRO A 132 -13.66 12.40 -7.49
C PRO A 132 -14.34 13.37 -6.50
N TYR A 133 -14.83 12.92 -5.40
CA TYR A 133 -15.57 13.70 -4.41
C TYR A 133 -14.63 14.51 -3.49
N LEU A 134 -13.73 15.30 -4.11
CA LEU A 134 -12.62 15.99 -3.45
C LEU A 134 -12.84 17.50 -3.41
N SER A 135 -12.09 18.18 -2.53
CA SER A 135 -12.13 19.63 -2.38
C SER A 135 -11.30 20.35 -3.45
N PRO A 136 -11.88 21.27 -4.24
CA PRO A 136 -11.10 22.08 -5.18
C PRO A 136 -9.95 22.85 -4.53
N ALA A 137 -10.12 23.25 -3.26
CA ALA A 137 -9.09 23.96 -2.49
C ALA A 137 -7.89 23.08 -2.11
N ARG A 138 -8.04 21.76 -2.21
CA ARG A 138 -7.03 20.74 -1.85
C ARG A 138 -6.80 19.73 -2.96
N LYS A 139 -6.95 20.15 -4.21
CA LYS A 139 -6.92 19.29 -5.39
C LYS A 139 -5.63 18.50 -5.60
N GLY A 140 -4.48 18.97 -5.08
CA GLY A 140 -3.19 18.40 -5.43
C GLY A 140 -2.98 18.35 -6.94
N VAL A 141 -2.70 17.18 -7.50
CA VAL A 141 -2.55 16.94 -8.95
C VAL A 141 -3.84 16.44 -9.62
N HIS A 142 -4.90 16.21 -8.86
CA HIS A 142 -6.18 15.81 -9.44
C HIS A 142 -6.75 16.91 -10.34
N ASP A 143 -7.40 16.51 -11.45
CA ASP A 143 -8.06 17.46 -12.35
C ASP A 143 -9.44 17.85 -11.79
N PRO A 144 -9.63 19.11 -11.37
CA PRO A 144 -10.86 19.55 -10.73
C PRO A 144 -12.09 19.53 -11.65
N LYS A 145 -11.93 19.32 -12.95
CA LYS A 145 -13.07 19.16 -13.87
C LYS A 145 -13.93 17.95 -13.55
N TYR A 146 -13.36 16.96 -12.84
CA TYR A 146 -14.07 15.77 -12.42
C TYR A 146 -14.73 15.91 -11.03
N PHE A 147 -14.43 16.98 -10.29
CA PHE A 147 -14.92 17.12 -8.92
C PHE A 147 -16.41 17.45 -8.87
N HIS A 148 -17.14 16.65 -8.12
CA HIS A 148 -18.58 16.83 -7.88
C HIS A 148 -19.00 16.07 -6.62
N ALA A 149 -20.20 16.31 -6.11
CA ALA A 149 -20.81 15.48 -5.09
C ALA A 149 -21.39 14.19 -5.72
N PRO A 150 -21.38 13.04 -5.01
CA PRO A 150 -21.89 11.80 -5.57
C PRO A 150 -23.40 11.89 -5.88
N GLY A 151 -23.75 11.55 -7.12
CA GLY A 151 -25.15 11.42 -7.53
C GLY A 151 -25.75 10.07 -7.16
N SER A 152 -27.07 9.93 -7.25
CA SER A 152 -27.77 8.69 -6.89
C SER A 152 -27.31 7.47 -7.72
N ALA A 153 -27.00 7.66 -9.00
CA ALA A 153 -26.50 6.60 -9.87
C ALA A 153 -25.09 6.13 -9.47
N GLU A 154 -24.23 7.05 -9.04
CA GLU A 154 -22.89 6.74 -8.54
C GLU A 154 -22.94 6.05 -7.18
N LEU A 155 -23.77 6.54 -6.26
CA LEU A 155 -24.02 5.86 -4.99
C LEU A 155 -24.52 4.42 -5.22
N ALA A 156 -25.46 4.20 -6.15
CA ALA A 156 -25.91 2.86 -6.50
C ALA A 156 -24.79 1.98 -7.06
N MET A 157 -23.90 2.52 -7.91
CA MET A 157 -22.74 1.81 -8.44
C MET A 157 -21.74 1.47 -7.34
N LEU A 158 -21.42 2.42 -6.48
CA LEU A 158 -20.45 2.24 -5.39
C LEU A 158 -20.96 1.26 -4.33
N CYS A 159 -22.27 1.27 -4.04
CA CYS A 159 -22.88 0.37 -3.07
C CYS A 159 -23.26 -1.01 -3.64
N ALA A 160 -23.04 -1.25 -4.93
CA ALA A 160 -23.30 -2.56 -5.52
C ALA A 160 -22.46 -3.65 -4.85
N PRO A 161 -22.99 -4.88 -4.71
CA PRO A 161 -22.20 -6.01 -4.18
C PRO A 161 -20.87 -6.15 -4.92
N HIS A 162 -19.78 -6.38 -4.20
CA HIS A 162 -18.44 -6.45 -4.75
C HIS A 162 -17.58 -7.50 -4.05
N ALA A 163 -16.59 -8.00 -4.76
CA ALA A 163 -15.52 -8.80 -4.19
C ALA A 163 -14.33 -7.92 -3.79
N GLY A 164 -13.57 -8.36 -2.79
CA GLY A 164 -12.40 -7.62 -2.29
C GLY A 164 -12.76 -6.34 -1.53
N VAL A 165 -11.74 -5.56 -1.21
CA VAL A 165 -11.89 -4.30 -0.49
C VAL A 165 -12.24 -3.17 -1.48
N ARG A 166 -13.20 -2.34 -1.13
CA ARG A 166 -13.48 -1.09 -1.84
C ARG A 166 -13.22 0.09 -0.92
N LEU A 167 -12.05 0.72 -1.08
CA LEU A 167 -11.65 1.92 -0.37
C LEU A 167 -12.01 3.15 -1.18
N LEU A 168 -12.61 4.15 -0.55
CA LEU A 168 -12.95 5.42 -1.18
C LEU A 168 -12.41 6.58 -0.36
N THR A 169 -11.58 7.42 -0.99
CA THR A 169 -11.15 8.70 -0.43
C THR A 169 -12.07 9.81 -0.91
N LEU A 170 -12.56 10.60 0.03
CA LEU A 170 -13.45 11.73 -0.19
C LEU A 170 -13.13 12.91 0.73
N ALA A 171 -13.58 14.11 0.33
CA ALA A 171 -13.56 15.30 1.16
C ALA A 171 -14.88 15.40 1.93
N PRO A 172 -14.88 15.32 3.27
CA PRO A 172 -16.11 15.34 4.07
C PRO A 172 -17.04 16.52 3.80
N GLU A 173 -16.47 17.68 3.50
CA GLU A 173 -17.25 18.90 3.20
C GLU A 173 -17.87 18.93 1.80
N GLN A 174 -17.50 17.96 0.93
CA GLN A 174 -18.04 17.83 -0.43
C GLN A 174 -19.11 16.74 -0.55
N VAL A 175 -19.31 15.95 0.52
CA VAL A 175 -20.22 14.79 0.50
C VAL A 175 -21.23 14.92 1.64
N ALA A 176 -22.52 14.84 1.32
CA ALA A 176 -23.55 14.86 2.34
C ALA A 176 -23.35 13.73 3.36
N ARG A 177 -23.60 14.02 4.64
CA ARG A 177 -23.46 13.07 5.75
C ARG A 177 -24.20 11.75 5.47
N GLU A 178 -25.44 11.87 4.97
CA GLU A 178 -26.28 10.71 4.64
C GLU A 178 -25.65 9.82 3.56
N SER A 179 -24.94 10.43 2.59
CA SER A 179 -24.20 9.68 1.57
C SER A 179 -23.02 8.93 2.17
N ILE A 180 -22.30 9.53 3.13
CA ILE A 180 -21.20 8.86 3.87
C ILE A 180 -21.77 7.65 4.63
N GLU A 181 -22.90 7.82 5.34
CA GLU A 181 -23.57 6.74 6.08
C GLU A 181 -24.02 5.61 5.16
N VAL A 182 -24.58 5.92 3.99
CA VAL A 182 -25.01 4.93 2.98
C VAL A 182 -23.81 4.14 2.44
N LEU A 183 -22.72 4.82 2.06
CA LEU A 183 -21.51 4.19 1.57
C LEU A 183 -20.85 3.29 2.63
N ALA A 184 -20.77 3.77 3.87
CA ALA A 184 -20.23 2.99 4.99
C ALA A 184 -21.09 1.76 5.30
N ALA A 185 -22.43 1.89 5.29
CA ALA A 185 -23.36 0.80 5.50
C ALA A 185 -23.30 -0.26 4.38
N ALA A 186 -22.93 0.14 3.16
CA ALA A 186 -22.71 -0.77 2.04
C ALA A 186 -21.36 -1.52 2.12
N GLY A 187 -20.55 -1.25 3.15
CA GLY A 187 -19.27 -1.95 3.39
C GLY A 187 -18.05 -1.29 2.74
N LEU A 188 -18.17 -0.07 2.20
CA LEU A 188 -17.02 0.67 1.71
C LEU A 188 -16.15 1.13 2.90
N LEU A 189 -14.85 1.03 2.72
CA LEU A 189 -13.86 1.61 3.63
C LEU A 189 -13.63 3.07 3.24
N LEU A 190 -14.12 4.01 4.06
CA LEU A 190 -14.08 5.43 3.74
C LEU A 190 -12.90 6.12 4.41
N CYS A 191 -12.17 6.94 3.63
CA CYS A 191 -11.08 7.78 4.09
C CYS A 191 -11.35 9.25 3.79
N ALA A 192 -10.94 10.14 4.70
CA ALA A 192 -10.84 11.56 4.43
C ALA A 192 -9.50 11.86 3.76
N GLY A 193 -9.52 12.58 2.65
CA GLY A 193 -8.35 13.04 1.92
C GLY A 193 -8.71 14.15 0.94
N HIS A 194 -7.72 14.93 0.49
CA HIS A 194 -7.93 16.06 -0.41
C HIS A 194 -9.07 16.97 0.04
N THR A 195 -9.02 17.37 1.31
CA THR A 195 -10.13 18.02 2.01
C THR A 195 -9.71 19.32 2.69
N ALA A 196 -10.58 20.32 2.60
CA ALA A 196 -10.48 21.59 3.30
C ALA A 196 -11.39 21.65 4.56
N ALA A 197 -11.92 20.51 5.00
CA ALA A 197 -12.77 20.41 6.18
C ALA A 197 -12.07 21.00 7.43
N ASP A 198 -12.86 21.54 8.33
CA ASP A 198 -12.46 21.89 9.68
C ASP A 198 -12.52 20.66 10.62
N TYR A 199 -12.10 20.86 11.85
CA TYR A 199 -12.15 19.79 12.87
C TYR A 199 -13.57 19.28 13.10
N ALA A 200 -14.57 20.16 13.22
CA ALA A 200 -15.95 19.77 13.52
C ALA A 200 -16.56 18.93 12.39
N THR A 201 -16.41 19.37 11.14
CA THR A 201 -16.86 18.62 9.95
C THR A 201 -16.19 17.26 9.87
N THR A 202 -14.88 17.18 10.15
CA THR A 202 -14.13 15.92 10.14
C THR A 202 -14.62 14.97 11.24
N ARG A 203 -14.87 15.47 12.45
CA ARG A 203 -15.43 14.67 13.57
C ARG A 203 -16.82 14.15 13.24
N ASP A 204 -17.67 14.97 12.60
CA ASP A 204 -18.99 14.53 12.17
C ASP A 204 -18.91 13.42 11.11
N ALA A 205 -17.98 13.52 10.16
CA ALA A 205 -17.76 12.49 9.14
C ALA A 205 -17.19 11.18 9.71
N LEU A 206 -16.34 11.24 10.74
CA LEU A 206 -15.91 10.05 11.49
C LEU A 206 -17.11 9.35 12.15
N ASN A 207 -18.03 10.11 12.75
CA ASN A 207 -19.27 9.58 13.32
C ASN A 207 -20.20 8.99 12.24
N ALA A 208 -20.18 9.52 11.01
CA ALA A 208 -20.95 9.02 9.87
C ALA A 208 -20.35 7.75 9.24
N GLY A 209 -19.09 7.42 9.50
CA GLY A 209 -18.52 6.15 9.04
C GLY A 209 -17.15 6.22 8.38
N ILE A 210 -16.52 7.39 8.30
CA ILE A 210 -15.11 7.48 7.89
C ILE A 210 -14.24 6.71 8.89
N ARG A 211 -13.28 5.93 8.37
CA ARG A 211 -12.40 5.05 9.16
C ARG A 211 -10.93 5.35 9.00
N GLY A 212 -10.54 6.17 8.01
CA GLY A 212 -9.15 6.47 7.75
C GLY A 212 -8.88 7.85 7.18
N PHE A 213 -7.60 8.17 7.08
CA PHE A 213 -7.09 9.40 6.48
C PHE A 213 -6.03 9.01 5.44
N THR A 214 -6.27 9.39 4.20
CA THR A 214 -5.38 9.12 3.07
C THR A 214 -4.16 10.02 3.20
N HIS A 215 -2.95 9.47 3.05
CA HIS A 215 -1.65 10.20 3.08
C HIS A 215 -1.64 11.42 4.02
N LEU A 216 -1.85 11.17 5.33
CA LEU A 216 -1.99 12.20 6.37
C LEU A 216 -1.02 13.38 6.18
N PHE A 217 -1.46 14.60 6.40
CA PHE A 217 -0.84 15.91 6.16
C PHE A 217 -0.95 16.43 4.73
N ASN A 218 -0.94 15.55 3.71
CA ASN A 218 -0.93 15.96 2.32
C ASN A 218 -2.34 16.36 1.89
N ALA A 219 -2.46 17.51 1.24
CA ALA A 219 -3.74 18.06 0.77
C ALA A 219 -4.85 18.11 1.85
N MET A 220 -4.50 18.46 3.10
CA MET A 220 -5.40 18.58 4.25
C MET A 220 -5.26 19.93 4.96
N THR A 221 -6.28 20.30 5.76
CA THR A 221 -6.15 21.43 6.69
C THR A 221 -5.19 21.05 7.83
N PRO A 222 -4.18 21.90 8.12
CA PRO A 222 -3.12 21.57 9.07
C PRO A 222 -3.61 21.61 10.53
N LEU A 223 -2.83 20.99 11.43
CA LEU A 223 -3.01 21.13 12.87
C LEU A 223 -2.65 22.53 13.34
N GLY A 224 -3.66 23.34 13.62
CA GLY A 224 -3.51 24.68 14.19
C GLY A 224 -3.85 24.72 15.66
N SER A 225 -3.41 25.78 16.35
CA SER A 225 -3.61 25.93 17.79
C SER A 225 -5.06 26.27 18.22
N ARG A 226 -5.86 26.84 17.31
CA ARG A 226 -7.25 27.22 17.57
C ARG A 226 -8.24 26.48 16.68
N GLU A 227 -7.82 26.11 15.50
CA GLU A 227 -8.52 25.23 14.56
C GLU A 227 -7.61 24.05 14.25
N PRO A 228 -7.91 22.86 14.82
CA PRO A 228 -7.06 21.70 14.66
C PRO A 228 -7.10 21.10 13.25
N GLY A 229 -8.11 21.42 12.47
CA GLY A 229 -8.30 20.92 11.11
C GLY A 229 -8.46 19.41 11.01
N VAL A 230 -8.33 18.90 9.79
CA VAL A 230 -8.39 17.47 9.49
C VAL A 230 -7.26 16.71 10.20
N VAL A 231 -6.04 17.26 10.17
CA VAL A 231 -4.88 16.62 10.83
C VAL A 231 -5.11 16.49 12.33
N GLY A 232 -5.64 17.52 12.97
CA GLY A 232 -5.97 17.48 14.40
C GLY A 232 -7.04 16.44 14.70
N ALA A 233 -8.12 16.40 13.92
CA ALA A 233 -9.17 15.38 14.09
C ALA A 233 -8.65 13.96 13.89
N ALA A 234 -7.74 13.75 12.91
CA ALA A 234 -7.10 12.48 12.67
C ALA A 234 -6.25 12.01 13.85
N LEU A 235 -5.47 12.90 14.46
CA LEU A 235 -4.59 12.57 15.57
C LEU A 235 -5.35 12.40 16.89
N ASP A 236 -6.43 13.14 17.09
CA ASP A 236 -7.30 13.08 18.28
C ASP A 236 -8.18 11.81 18.30
N ASP A 237 -8.58 11.28 17.13
CA ASP A 237 -9.41 10.08 17.04
C ASP A 237 -8.59 8.80 17.23
N ALA A 238 -8.83 8.06 18.31
CA ALA A 238 -8.10 6.84 18.64
C ALA A 238 -8.45 5.62 17.75
N GLN A 239 -9.56 5.67 16.99
CA GLN A 239 -10.08 4.49 16.27
C GLN A 239 -9.69 4.49 14.79
N SER A 240 -9.57 5.67 14.18
CA SER A 240 -9.24 5.79 12.76
C SER A 240 -7.78 5.48 12.46
N TRP A 241 -7.51 5.11 11.21
CA TRP A 241 -6.17 4.84 10.69
C TRP A 241 -5.65 6.01 9.85
N CYS A 242 -4.34 6.13 9.73
CA CYS A 242 -3.70 7.14 8.90
C CYS A 242 -2.64 6.50 8.00
N GLY A 243 -2.74 6.73 6.69
CA GLY A 243 -1.68 6.42 5.74
C GLY A 243 -0.55 7.43 5.84
N LEU A 244 0.69 6.99 5.80
CA LEU A 244 1.88 7.82 5.87
C LEU A 244 2.79 7.54 4.67
N ILE A 245 3.19 8.58 3.93
CA ILE A 245 4.23 8.53 2.91
C ILE A 245 5.55 8.88 3.60
N VAL A 246 6.46 7.90 3.73
CA VAL A 246 7.75 8.08 4.44
C VAL A 246 8.88 8.11 3.40
N ASP A 247 8.89 9.15 2.58
CA ASP A 247 9.89 9.37 1.53
C ASP A 247 10.88 10.50 1.85
N GLY A 248 10.64 11.26 2.95
CA GLY A 248 11.44 12.41 3.34
C GLY A 248 11.09 13.71 2.62
N HIS A 249 10.11 13.69 1.70
CA HIS A 249 9.70 14.82 0.86
C HIS A 249 8.27 15.28 1.14
N HIS A 250 7.32 14.35 1.20
CA HIS A 250 5.91 14.64 1.47
C HIS A 250 5.69 15.18 2.88
N VAL A 251 6.35 14.59 3.87
CA VAL A 251 6.22 15.00 5.27
C VAL A 251 7.57 14.96 5.96
N HIS A 252 7.91 16.03 6.66
CA HIS A 252 9.16 16.11 7.39
C HIS A 252 9.25 15.01 8.48
N PRO A 253 10.38 14.32 8.65
CA PRO A 253 10.52 13.21 9.61
C PRO A 253 10.13 13.56 11.05
N ALA A 254 10.40 14.78 11.52
CA ALA A 254 9.99 15.22 12.85
C ALA A 254 8.47 15.28 13.01
N THR A 255 7.75 15.69 11.95
CA THR A 255 6.28 15.73 11.92
C THR A 255 5.70 14.32 11.96
N LEU A 256 6.29 13.38 11.19
CA LEU A 256 5.89 11.97 11.22
C LEU A 256 6.10 11.34 12.60
N ARG A 257 7.25 11.59 13.25
CA ARG A 257 7.49 11.10 14.62
C ARG A 257 6.47 11.64 15.62
N ALA A 258 6.14 12.93 15.53
CA ALA A 258 5.12 13.54 16.40
C ALA A 258 3.73 12.92 16.16
N ALA A 259 3.35 12.69 14.91
CA ALA A 259 2.08 12.07 14.55
C ALA A 259 1.99 10.62 15.04
N ILE A 260 3.04 9.83 14.84
CA ILE A 260 3.10 8.43 15.31
C ILE A 260 3.01 8.36 16.83
N ALA A 261 3.64 9.29 17.56
CA ALA A 261 3.56 9.36 19.01
C ALA A 261 2.17 9.79 19.53
N ALA A 262 1.43 10.57 18.74
CA ALA A 262 0.08 11.03 19.09
C ALA A 262 -1.01 9.96 18.90
N LYS A 263 -0.78 8.99 18.01
CA LYS A 263 -1.77 7.95 17.68
C LYS A 263 -1.54 6.68 18.51
N PRO A 264 -2.61 5.93 18.84
CA PRO A 264 -2.44 4.58 19.37
C PRO A 264 -1.64 3.70 18.41
N ARG A 265 -0.79 2.85 18.98
CA ARG A 265 -0.03 1.86 18.20
C ARG A 265 -0.98 1.01 17.35
N GLY A 266 -0.61 0.75 16.11
CA GLY A 266 -1.42 -0.04 15.17
C GLY A 266 -2.35 0.80 14.30
N LYS A 267 -2.36 2.13 14.43
CA LYS A 267 -3.25 3.03 13.68
C LYS A 267 -2.53 3.87 12.62
N MET A 268 -1.21 3.74 12.50
CA MET A 268 -0.41 4.36 11.45
C MET A 268 0.08 3.27 10.50
N LEU A 269 -0.18 3.40 9.21
CA LEU A 269 0.26 2.46 8.18
C LEU A 269 1.08 3.17 7.11
N LEU A 270 2.02 2.46 6.50
CA LEU A 270 2.80 2.97 5.39
C LEU A 270 1.98 2.82 4.10
N VAL A 271 2.05 3.85 3.26
CA VAL A 271 1.55 3.84 1.89
C VAL A 271 2.62 4.40 0.97
N THR A 272 2.64 4.00 -0.27
CA THR A 272 3.60 4.56 -1.23
C THR A 272 3.04 5.77 -1.97
N ASP A 273 1.77 5.77 -2.31
CA ASP A 273 1.20 6.73 -3.27
C ASP A 273 1.99 6.71 -4.59
N ALA A 274 2.40 5.49 -4.99
CA ALA A 274 3.36 5.26 -6.06
C ALA A 274 2.79 5.57 -7.43
N MET A 275 3.64 6.18 -8.25
CA MET A 275 3.39 6.53 -9.65
C MET A 275 4.16 5.58 -10.60
N PRO A 276 3.97 5.69 -11.93
CA PRO A 276 4.60 4.83 -12.94
C PRO A 276 6.10 4.55 -12.79
N PRO A 277 6.95 5.47 -12.27
CA PRO A 277 8.39 5.23 -12.18
C PRO A 277 8.82 4.07 -11.27
N VAL A 278 7.99 3.66 -10.30
CA VAL A 278 8.35 2.55 -9.39
C VAL A 278 8.52 1.25 -10.19
N GLY A 279 9.72 0.70 -10.18
CA GLY A 279 10.05 -0.53 -10.90
C GLY A 279 10.12 -0.38 -12.43
N ALA A 280 10.10 0.84 -12.96
CA ALA A 280 10.25 1.13 -14.38
C ALA A 280 11.71 1.41 -14.75
N ASP A 281 12.01 1.28 -16.04
CA ASP A 281 13.33 1.63 -16.60
C ASP A 281 13.49 3.14 -16.87
N HIS A 282 12.37 3.88 -16.90
CA HIS A 282 12.33 5.31 -17.20
C HIS A 282 11.63 6.08 -16.08
N PRO A 283 12.15 7.28 -15.71
CA PRO A 283 11.58 8.09 -14.65
C PRO A 283 10.38 8.95 -15.09
N ASP A 284 10.13 9.05 -16.39
CA ASP A 284 9.14 9.96 -16.96
C ASP A 284 7.77 9.30 -17.10
N PHE A 285 6.72 10.07 -16.82
CA PHE A 285 5.34 9.69 -17.10
C PHE A 285 4.49 10.94 -17.41
N VAL A 286 3.30 10.73 -17.97
CA VAL A 286 2.36 11.82 -18.27
C VAL A 286 1.21 11.76 -17.26
N LEU A 287 0.86 12.91 -16.69
CA LEU A 287 -0.31 13.06 -15.83
C LEU A 287 -1.08 14.32 -16.23
N ASN A 288 -2.37 14.18 -16.56
CA ASN A 288 -3.23 15.29 -17.02
C ASN A 288 -2.64 16.09 -18.19
N GLY A 289 -1.90 15.42 -19.09
CA GLY A 289 -1.27 16.06 -20.25
C GLY A 289 0.07 16.77 -19.97
N GLU A 290 0.56 16.73 -18.74
CA GLU A 290 1.85 17.26 -18.33
C GLU A 290 2.85 16.12 -18.12
N THR A 291 4.07 16.25 -18.67
CA THR A 291 5.16 15.30 -18.41
C THR A 291 5.76 15.57 -17.06
N ILE A 292 5.84 14.55 -16.22
CA ILE A 292 6.43 14.55 -14.91
C ILE A 292 7.63 13.63 -14.91
N THR A 293 8.76 14.11 -14.41
CA THR A 293 9.99 13.33 -14.25
C THR A 293 10.23 13.04 -12.77
N ALA A 294 10.38 11.77 -12.42
CA ALA A 294 10.83 11.40 -11.09
C ALA A 294 12.34 11.65 -10.96
N LYS A 295 12.71 12.50 -10.02
CA LYS A 295 14.11 12.81 -9.72
C LYS A 295 14.35 12.68 -8.22
N ASP A 296 15.39 11.95 -7.85
CA ASP A 296 15.76 11.73 -6.45
C ASP A 296 14.60 11.22 -5.57
N GLY A 297 13.72 10.38 -6.13
CA GLY A 297 12.54 9.83 -5.46
C GLY A 297 11.32 10.75 -5.47
N ILE A 298 11.42 11.95 -6.04
CA ILE A 298 10.37 12.97 -6.05
C ILE A 298 9.71 13.03 -7.43
N CYS A 299 8.39 12.92 -7.47
CA CYS A 299 7.57 13.22 -8.63
C CYS A 299 6.98 14.63 -8.48
N GLN A 300 7.34 15.56 -9.36
CA GLN A 300 6.86 16.95 -9.29
C GLN A 300 6.44 17.46 -10.67
N THR A 301 5.38 18.27 -10.67
CA THR A 301 5.05 19.10 -11.82
C THR A 301 6.10 20.22 -12.02
N ALA A 302 6.10 20.86 -13.20
CA ALA A 302 6.96 22.01 -13.47
C ALA A 302 6.77 23.17 -12.47
N GLN A 303 5.60 23.25 -11.81
CA GLN A 303 5.27 24.25 -10.81
C GLN A 303 5.69 23.82 -9.39
N GLY A 304 6.28 22.63 -9.22
CA GLY A 304 6.75 22.13 -7.92
C GLY A 304 5.68 21.44 -7.07
N THR A 305 4.49 21.17 -7.63
CA THR A 305 3.47 20.38 -6.93
C THR A 305 3.88 18.91 -6.93
N LEU A 306 3.84 18.26 -5.78
CA LEU A 306 4.07 16.82 -5.68
C LEU A 306 2.95 16.05 -6.41
N ALA A 307 3.33 15.07 -7.20
CA ALA A 307 2.45 14.27 -8.05
C ALA A 307 2.60 12.79 -7.70
N GLY A 308 2.10 12.37 -6.53
CA GLY A 308 2.40 11.09 -5.94
C GLY A 308 3.90 10.90 -5.69
N SER A 309 4.39 9.70 -5.62
CA SER A 309 5.77 9.38 -5.26
C SER A 309 6.44 8.40 -6.24
N ALA A 310 7.77 8.30 -6.15
CA ALA A 310 8.54 7.19 -6.70
C ALA A 310 8.99 6.22 -5.58
N LEU A 311 8.27 6.22 -4.46
CA LEU A 311 8.56 5.40 -3.28
C LEU A 311 8.08 3.97 -3.49
N ASP A 312 8.93 2.99 -3.18
CA ASP A 312 8.54 1.60 -3.00
C ASP A 312 8.41 1.24 -1.51
N MET A 313 7.72 0.13 -1.20
CA MET A 313 7.42 -0.22 0.19
C MET A 313 8.67 -0.65 0.98
N ALA A 314 9.66 -1.31 0.37
CA ALA A 314 10.92 -1.64 1.05
C ALA A 314 11.67 -0.37 1.45
N THR A 315 11.69 0.64 0.58
CA THR A 315 12.25 1.95 0.86
C THR A 315 11.46 2.68 1.95
N ALA A 316 10.11 2.60 1.94
CA ALA A 316 9.28 3.17 3.01
C ALA A 316 9.59 2.54 4.38
N VAL A 317 9.77 1.23 4.45
CA VAL A 317 10.17 0.51 5.67
C VAL A 317 11.57 0.93 6.12
N ARG A 318 12.56 0.96 5.22
CA ARG A 318 13.91 1.43 5.52
C ARG A 318 13.89 2.86 6.07
N ASN A 319 13.21 3.78 5.40
CA ASN A 319 13.11 5.17 5.82
C ASN A 319 12.43 5.31 7.20
N THR A 320 11.46 4.45 7.51
CA THR A 320 10.82 4.41 8.83
C THR A 320 11.83 4.03 9.92
N VAL A 321 12.76 3.13 9.63
CA VAL A 321 13.84 2.78 10.57
C VAL A 321 14.89 3.91 10.63
N GLU A 322 15.43 4.33 9.49
CA GLU A 322 16.59 5.22 9.42
C GLU A 322 16.24 6.68 9.74
N MET A 323 15.10 7.19 9.22
CA MET A 323 14.72 8.59 9.38
C MET A 323 13.86 8.84 10.60
N LEU A 324 12.99 7.86 10.98
CA LEU A 324 12.08 8.02 12.11
C LEU A 324 12.61 7.36 13.39
N GLY A 325 13.59 6.46 13.30
CA GLY A 325 14.18 5.77 14.44
C GLY A 325 13.30 4.68 15.04
N LEU A 326 12.30 4.18 14.28
CA LEU A 326 11.47 3.08 14.74
C LEU A 326 12.19 1.74 14.55
N PRO A 327 11.94 0.74 15.42
CA PRO A 327 12.50 -0.59 15.22
C PRO A 327 11.91 -1.26 13.97
N LEU A 328 12.71 -2.11 13.31
CA LEU A 328 12.33 -2.76 12.05
C LEU A 328 11.01 -3.58 12.18
N ASP A 329 10.81 -4.25 13.30
CA ASP A 329 9.57 -5.00 13.52
C ASP A 329 8.32 -4.11 13.54
N GLU A 330 8.43 -2.89 14.05
CA GLU A 330 7.34 -1.91 14.02
C GLU A 330 7.14 -1.37 12.60
N ALA A 331 8.22 -0.99 11.90
CA ALA A 331 8.14 -0.53 10.51
C ALA A 331 7.52 -1.61 9.58
N ALA A 332 7.91 -2.88 9.77
CA ALA A 332 7.33 -3.99 9.05
C ALA A 332 5.84 -4.19 9.36
N ARG A 333 5.42 -4.03 10.62
CA ARG A 333 3.98 -4.07 10.98
C ARG A 333 3.20 -2.93 10.37
N MET A 334 3.77 -1.73 10.30
CA MET A 334 3.16 -0.58 9.62
C MET A 334 2.97 -0.83 8.12
N ALA A 335 3.80 -1.68 7.52
CA ALA A 335 3.71 -2.07 6.11
C ALA A 335 2.91 -3.36 5.86
N SER A 336 2.54 -4.13 6.88
CA SER A 336 1.90 -5.45 6.69
C SER A 336 0.71 -5.68 7.60
N THR A 337 0.94 -5.78 8.90
CA THR A 337 -0.08 -6.11 9.91
C THR A 337 -1.15 -5.03 10.01
N TYR A 338 -0.74 -3.76 10.09
CA TYR A 338 -1.68 -2.64 10.29
C TYR A 338 -2.52 -2.35 9.04
N PRO A 339 -1.98 -2.33 7.81
CA PRO A 339 -2.84 -2.24 6.63
C PRO A 339 -3.78 -3.46 6.48
N ALA A 340 -3.37 -4.69 6.85
CA ALA A 340 -4.27 -5.84 6.86
C ALA A 340 -5.44 -5.63 7.83
N ASP A 341 -5.17 -5.14 9.05
CA ASP A 341 -6.20 -4.84 10.05
C ASP A 341 -7.13 -3.71 9.58
N PHE A 342 -6.57 -2.67 8.97
CA PHE A 342 -7.32 -1.55 8.38
C PHE A 342 -8.28 -2.01 7.28
N LEU A 343 -7.82 -2.90 6.40
CA LEU A 343 -8.62 -3.46 5.31
C LEU A 343 -9.64 -4.53 5.76
N GLY A 344 -9.69 -4.88 7.06
CA GLY A 344 -10.53 -5.96 7.57
C GLY A 344 -10.01 -7.36 7.24
N LEU A 345 -8.77 -7.50 6.77
CA LEU A 345 -8.13 -8.74 6.36
C LEU A 345 -7.20 -9.33 7.45
N GLY A 346 -7.13 -8.71 8.61
CA GLY A 346 -6.20 -9.05 9.70
C GLY A 346 -6.33 -10.45 10.27
N ALA A 347 -7.40 -11.19 9.96
CA ALA A 347 -7.58 -12.59 10.34
C ALA A 347 -6.88 -13.57 9.38
N SER A 348 -6.38 -13.10 8.22
CA SER A 348 -5.85 -13.96 7.16
C SER A 348 -4.59 -13.46 6.48
N HIS A 349 -4.27 -12.14 6.58
CA HIS A 349 -3.13 -11.50 5.91
C HIS A 349 -2.30 -10.68 6.89
N GLY A 350 -1.08 -10.33 6.49
CA GLY A 350 -0.20 -9.40 7.19
C GLY A 350 0.53 -9.96 8.41
N ARG A 351 0.52 -11.27 8.61
CA ARG A 351 1.20 -11.95 9.74
C ARG A 351 1.80 -13.30 9.32
N ILE A 352 2.91 -13.67 9.95
CA ILE A 352 3.45 -15.03 9.86
C ILE A 352 2.86 -15.81 11.04
N ALA A 353 1.76 -16.51 10.78
CA ALA A 353 1.05 -17.33 11.77
C ALA A 353 0.30 -18.46 11.05
N ALA A 354 0.04 -19.57 11.77
CA ALA A 354 -0.73 -20.69 11.23
C ALA A 354 -2.13 -20.23 10.78
N GLY A 355 -2.57 -20.69 9.61
CA GLY A 355 -3.84 -20.35 8.97
C GLY A 355 -3.80 -19.11 8.08
N TYR A 356 -2.76 -18.28 8.17
CA TYR A 356 -2.61 -17.08 7.33
C TYR A 356 -2.16 -17.44 5.90
N TYR A 357 -2.45 -16.55 4.94
CA TYR A 357 -1.88 -16.69 3.61
C TYR A 357 -0.34 -16.65 3.68
N ALA A 358 0.29 -17.47 2.86
CA ALA A 358 1.73 -17.50 2.72
C ALA A 358 2.20 -16.35 1.80
N ASP A 359 1.92 -15.12 2.24
CA ASP A 359 2.37 -13.87 1.65
C ASP A 359 3.56 -13.40 2.46
N LEU A 360 4.75 -13.69 1.96
CA LEU A 360 6.01 -13.58 2.70
C LEU A 360 7.08 -12.89 1.87
N ILE A 361 8.05 -12.29 2.56
CA ILE A 361 9.25 -11.75 1.93
C ILE A 361 10.51 -12.14 2.71
N VAL A 362 11.60 -12.31 1.97
CA VAL A 362 12.95 -12.36 2.53
C VAL A 362 13.61 -11.01 2.32
N MET A 363 14.08 -10.42 3.40
CA MET A 363 14.78 -9.14 3.40
C MET A 363 16.20 -9.32 3.96
N ASN A 364 17.18 -8.69 3.34
CA ASN A 364 18.57 -8.67 3.84
C ASN A 364 18.81 -7.49 4.79
N ASP A 365 20.03 -7.39 5.35
CA ASP A 365 20.42 -6.32 6.28
C ASP A 365 20.47 -4.93 5.63
N ASP A 366 20.52 -4.83 4.30
CA ASP A 366 20.42 -3.57 3.54
C ASP A 366 18.98 -3.17 3.23
N TYR A 367 17.99 -3.81 3.85
CA TYR A 367 16.55 -3.63 3.61
C TYR A 367 16.11 -3.96 2.19
N LYS A 368 16.86 -4.78 1.44
CA LYS A 368 16.49 -5.21 0.10
C LYS A 368 15.71 -6.51 0.17
N VAL A 369 14.62 -6.57 -0.57
CA VAL A 369 13.84 -7.80 -0.75
C VAL A 369 14.55 -8.67 -1.79
N THR A 370 14.84 -9.92 -1.42
CA THR A 370 15.55 -10.89 -2.26
C THR A 370 14.65 -12.00 -2.78
N GLN A 371 13.54 -12.25 -2.08
CA GLN A 371 12.55 -13.26 -2.47
C GLN A 371 11.19 -12.89 -1.90
N SER A 372 10.12 -13.26 -2.59
CA SER A 372 8.74 -13.08 -2.12
C SER A 372 7.87 -14.30 -2.43
N TRP A 373 6.85 -14.53 -1.61
CA TRP A 373 5.75 -15.47 -1.87
C TRP A 373 4.45 -14.70 -1.83
N ILE A 374 3.55 -15.02 -2.76
CA ILE A 374 2.16 -14.59 -2.76
C ILE A 374 1.33 -15.88 -2.87
N GLY A 375 0.47 -16.14 -1.88
CA GLY A 375 -0.28 -17.39 -1.83
C GLY A 375 0.62 -18.62 -1.93
N GLY A 376 1.79 -18.62 -1.28
CA GLY A 376 2.77 -19.70 -1.33
C GLY A 376 3.57 -19.82 -2.63
N VAL A 377 3.27 -19.00 -3.64
CA VAL A 377 4.00 -19.03 -4.93
C VAL A 377 5.20 -18.11 -4.88
N SER A 378 6.39 -18.71 -4.94
CA SER A 378 7.68 -18.01 -4.86
C SER A 378 8.02 -17.20 -6.11
N ASN A 379 8.71 -16.09 -5.92
CA ASN A 379 9.40 -15.34 -6.94
C ASN A 379 10.75 -14.83 -6.39
N LEU A 380 11.84 -15.20 -7.05
CA LEU A 380 13.18 -14.67 -6.74
C LEU A 380 13.32 -13.27 -7.37
N VAL A 381 13.74 -12.31 -6.58
CA VAL A 381 14.06 -10.98 -7.08
C VAL A 381 15.47 -11.01 -7.66
N ALA A 382 15.60 -10.74 -8.96
CA ALA A 382 16.91 -10.71 -9.63
C ALA A 382 17.81 -9.63 -8.98
N ASN A 383 18.98 -10.03 -8.53
CA ASN A 383 19.99 -9.09 -8.02
C ASN A 383 20.66 -8.36 -9.19
N ASP A 384 20.78 -7.04 -9.13
CA ASP A 384 21.49 -6.20 -10.12
C ASP A 384 22.94 -6.60 -10.38
N ARG A 385 23.54 -7.47 -9.54
CA ARG A 385 24.90 -7.98 -9.72
C ARG A 385 25.02 -9.06 -10.80
N ASP A 386 23.96 -9.72 -11.18
CA ASP A 386 24.01 -10.78 -12.21
C ASP A 386 23.90 -10.23 -13.63
N SER A 387 23.35 -9.02 -13.80
CA SER A 387 23.33 -8.32 -15.09
C SER A 387 24.72 -7.87 -15.58
N GLN A 388 25.71 -7.74 -14.69
CA GLN A 388 27.08 -7.37 -15.05
C GLN A 388 27.99 -8.58 -15.39
N ARG A 389 27.60 -9.81 -15.10
CA ARG A 389 28.37 -11.01 -15.42
C ARG A 389 28.12 -11.57 -16.81
N GLY A 390 27.09 -11.11 -17.51
CA GLY A 390 26.72 -11.57 -18.86
C GLY A 390 27.49 -10.92 -20.02
N GLN A 391 28.35 -9.92 -19.78
CA GLN A 391 29.15 -9.26 -20.82
C GLN A 391 30.63 -9.64 -20.76
N SER A 392 30.96 -10.93 -20.80
CA SER A 392 32.30 -11.38 -21.19
C SER A 392 32.43 -11.30 -22.72
N ARG A 393 33.18 -10.32 -23.20
CA ARG A 393 33.53 -10.14 -24.60
C ARG A 393 34.15 -11.43 -25.18
N PRO A 394 33.80 -11.80 -26.43
CA PRO A 394 34.55 -12.84 -27.12
C PRO A 394 35.99 -12.36 -27.35
N LYS A 395 36.97 -13.16 -26.96
CA LYS A 395 38.38 -12.97 -27.35
C LYS A 395 38.50 -13.11 -28.84
N VAL A 396 38.93 -12.07 -29.52
CA VAL A 396 39.44 -12.14 -30.87
C VAL A 396 40.77 -12.90 -30.78
N VAL A 397 40.84 -14.05 -31.44
CA VAL A 397 42.11 -14.76 -31.70
C VAL A 397 42.62 -14.24 -33.04
N GLU A 398 43.84 -13.74 -33.03
CA GLU A 398 44.63 -13.44 -34.23
C GLU A 398 45.00 -14.70 -35.01
#